data_49d87b1f4e12520fb275c0c8497b713d
#
_entry.id   49d87b1f4e12520fb275c0c8497b713d
#
_cell.length_a   1.000
_cell.length_b   1.000
_cell.length_c   1.000
_cell.angle_alpha   90.00
_cell.angle_beta   90.00
_cell.angle_gamma   90.00
#
_symmetry.space_group_name_H-M   'P 1'
#
loop_
_entity.id
_entity.type
_entity.pdbx_description
1 polymer ?
#
loop_
_entity_poly.entity_id
_entity_poly.type
_entity_poly.pdbx_seq_one_letter_code
_entity_poly.pdbx_strand_id
1 'polypeptide(L)'
;MRDIAKLNENDKKALFHNTAAKMGMTDAIIEKDFWVCYMLDYLFHRCAWKNNIAFKGGTSLSKSYGLIERFSEDIDLILDWRVLGYEKDEPWADRSNTKQDAFNKEAGAKTEAFLRNEFMPAVITDLQSELSYDVNCYIEDDDPQTVVFAYNRSFDDSAILPVIRLEIGALAAWTPAEKKPITPYAAEQYGRLFKQPSTDILTVLPKRTFWEKVTILHREAYRPENSALPTRYSRHYYDLYCMANSPVKAEAFADLDLLDKVVCFKDKFYRCSWARYDEAKPGTMKLIPSEKNIKVLKDDYEHMKNMIYGEKPDFDVILNAVKQLEDEINTL
;
A
#
# COMPACT_ATOMS: atom_id res chain seq x y z
N MET A 1 -3.15 13.02 -17.45
CA MET A 1 -2.82 13.61 -16.12
C MET A 1 -1.84 14.78 -16.20
N ARG A 2 -0.74 14.72 -16.98
CA ARG A 2 0.27 15.80 -17.09
C ARG A 2 -0.28 17.16 -17.49
N ASP A 3 -1.24 17.21 -18.39
CA ASP A 3 -1.92 18.43 -18.84
C ASP A 3 -2.73 19.08 -17.70
N ILE A 4 -3.40 18.29 -16.89
CA ILE A 4 -4.14 18.76 -15.71
C ILE A 4 -3.20 19.32 -14.63
N ALA A 5 -2.07 18.64 -14.37
CA ALA A 5 -1.08 19.10 -13.40
C ALA A 5 -0.52 20.51 -13.75
N LYS A 6 -0.53 20.89 -15.06
CA LYS A 6 -0.07 22.18 -15.60
C LYS A 6 -1.14 23.26 -15.67
N LEU A 7 -2.40 22.95 -15.34
CA LEU A 7 -3.45 23.96 -15.32
C LEU A 7 -3.16 25.02 -14.24
N ASN A 8 -3.70 26.21 -14.44
CA ASN A 8 -3.69 27.25 -13.41
C ASN A 8 -4.52 26.80 -12.19
N GLU A 9 -4.28 27.42 -11.04
CA GLU A 9 -4.91 27.07 -9.77
C GLU A 9 -6.45 27.12 -9.83
N ASN A 10 -7.03 28.10 -10.51
CA ASN A 10 -8.48 28.27 -10.58
C ASN A 10 -9.14 27.12 -11.34
N ASP A 11 -8.55 26.70 -12.46
CA ASP A 11 -9.08 25.60 -13.28
C ASP A 11 -8.95 24.25 -12.55
N LYS A 12 -7.82 24.01 -11.84
CA LYS A 12 -7.65 22.84 -10.99
C LYS A 12 -8.69 22.80 -9.87
N LYS A 13 -8.85 23.93 -9.15
CA LYS A 13 -9.88 24.07 -8.11
C LYS A 13 -11.28 23.77 -8.62
N ALA A 14 -11.64 24.34 -9.76
CA ALA A 14 -12.95 24.10 -10.35
C ALA A 14 -13.17 22.63 -10.72
N LEU A 15 -12.16 21.97 -11.31
CA LEU A 15 -12.23 20.57 -11.68
C LEU A 15 -12.41 19.67 -10.43
N PHE A 16 -11.59 19.87 -9.41
CA PHE A 16 -11.63 19.05 -8.19
C PHE A 16 -12.90 19.29 -7.40
N HIS A 17 -13.34 20.54 -7.23
CA HIS A 17 -14.58 20.88 -6.55
C HIS A 17 -15.81 20.27 -7.24
N ASN A 18 -15.91 20.40 -8.56
CA ASN A 18 -17.02 19.81 -9.32
C ASN A 18 -17.02 18.26 -9.24
N THR A 19 -15.84 17.65 -9.20
CA THR A 19 -15.71 16.19 -9.00
C THR A 19 -16.17 15.79 -7.61
N ALA A 20 -15.71 16.49 -6.57
CA ALA A 20 -16.09 16.26 -5.18
C ALA A 20 -17.61 16.35 -4.97
N ALA A 21 -18.24 17.38 -5.51
CA ALA A 21 -19.69 17.57 -5.47
C ALA A 21 -20.47 16.40 -6.11
N LYS A 22 -19.98 15.86 -7.23
CA LYS A 22 -20.60 14.69 -7.88
C LYS A 22 -20.42 13.39 -7.09
N MET A 23 -19.29 13.22 -6.42
CA MET A 23 -18.95 11.97 -5.73
C MET A 23 -19.32 11.97 -4.25
N GLY A 24 -19.78 13.11 -3.70
CA GLY A 24 -20.06 13.25 -2.26
C GLY A 24 -18.79 13.13 -1.40
N MET A 25 -17.64 13.53 -1.95
CA MET A 25 -16.34 13.52 -1.26
C MET A 25 -15.86 14.94 -0.95
N THR A 26 -14.80 15.08 -0.15
CA THR A 26 -14.16 16.39 0.06
C THR A 26 -13.25 16.75 -1.11
N ASP A 27 -13.10 18.05 -1.35
CA ASP A 27 -12.23 18.58 -2.40
C ASP A 27 -10.77 18.11 -2.21
N ALA A 28 -10.30 18.07 -0.97
CA ALA A 28 -8.94 17.63 -0.63
C ALA A 28 -8.69 16.15 -0.95
N ILE A 29 -9.68 15.27 -0.79
CA ILE A 29 -9.58 13.86 -1.18
C ILE A 29 -9.44 13.74 -2.70
N ILE A 30 -10.25 14.48 -3.47
CA ILE A 30 -10.17 14.47 -4.95
C ILE A 30 -8.83 15.00 -5.44
N GLU A 31 -8.35 16.09 -4.84
CA GLU A 31 -7.02 16.63 -5.17
C GLU A 31 -5.91 15.62 -4.88
N LYS A 32 -5.94 15.01 -3.69
CA LYS A 32 -4.93 14.01 -3.32
C LYS A 32 -4.99 12.76 -4.20
N ASP A 33 -6.17 12.26 -4.53
CA ASP A 33 -6.35 11.16 -5.49
C ASP A 33 -5.72 11.46 -6.84
N PHE A 34 -5.92 12.69 -7.34
CA PHE A 34 -5.28 13.13 -8.58
C PHE A 34 -3.75 13.06 -8.49
N TRP A 35 -3.16 13.57 -7.40
CA TRP A 35 -1.71 13.57 -7.22
C TRP A 35 -1.14 12.17 -6.98
N VAL A 36 -1.87 11.26 -6.32
CA VAL A 36 -1.52 9.83 -6.24
C VAL A 36 -1.43 9.23 -7.65
N CYS A 37 -2.46 9.43 -8.48
CA CYS A 37 -2.47 8.90 -9.84
C CYS A 37 -1.40 9.55 -10.73
N TYR A 38 -1.13 10.85 -10.57
CA TYR A 38 -0.06 11.55 -11.28
C TYR A 38 1.33 11.00 -10.93
N MET A 39 1.59 10.75 -9.64
CA MET A 39 2.85 10.16 -9.19
C MET A 39 3.03 8.73 -9.68
N LEU A 40 1.99 7.92 -9.65
CA LEU A 40 2.01 6.58 -10.22
C LEU A 40 2.28 6.61 -11.73
N ASP A 41 1.63 7.50 -12.48
CA ASP A 41 1.91 7.68 -13.92
C ASP A 41 3.37 8.10 -14.16
N TYR A 42 3.91 9.01 -13.35
CA TYR A 42 5.33 9.38 -13.43
C TYR A 42 6.24 8.18 -13.17
N LEU A 43 6.05 7.50 -12.05
CA LEU A 43 6.90 6.41 -11.58
C LEU A 43 6.98 5.24 -12.56
N PHE A 44 5.86 4.86 -13.18
CA PHE A 44 5.78 3.68 -14.06
C PHE A 44 6.01 3.97 -15.54
N HIS A 45 6.08 5.25 -15.97
CA HIS A 45 6.27 5.57 -17.39
C HIS A 45 7.45 6.50 -17.66
N ARG A 46 7.85 7.34 -16.71
CA ARG A 46 8.87 8.38 -16.93
C ARG A 46 10.10 8.26 -16.02
N CYS A 47 9.93 7.76 -14.81
CA CYS A 47 11.02 7.54 -13.87
C CYS A 47 12.10 6.61 -14.46
N ALA A 48 13.36 6.85 -14.13
CA ALA A 48 14.50 6.03 -14.58
C ALA A 48 14.34 4.55 -14.17
N TRP A 49 13.73 4.28 -13.03
CA TRP A 49 13.51 2.92 -12.49
C TRP A 49 12.13 2.34 -12.76
N LYS A 50 11.38 2.85 -13.73
CA LYS A 50 10.02 2.41 -14.09
C LYS A 50 9.86 0.90 -14.36
N ASN A 51 10.94 0.23 -14.75
CA ASN A 51 10.96 -1.21 -15.00
C ASN A 51 11.43 -2.04 -13.79
N ASN A 52 11.80 -1.38 -12.71
CA ASN A 52 12.37 -1.99 -11.52
C ASN A 52 11.49 -1.81 -10.29
N ILE A 53 10.25 -1.35 -10.48
CA ILE A 53 9.29 -1.13 -9.40
C ILE A 53 7.97 -1.85 -9.68
N ALA A 54 7.27 -2.22 -8.61
CA ALA A 54 5.91 -2.73 -8.67
C ALA A 54 5.05 -2.09 -7.57
N PHE A 55 3.79 -1.81 -7.88
CA PHE A 55 2.82 -1.21 -6.98
C PHE A 55 2.09 -2.27 -6.16
N LYS A 56 1.89 -2.00 -4.87
CA LYS A 56 1.19 -2.89 -3.94
C LYS A 56 0.38 -2.11 -2.90
N GLY A 57 -0.04 -2.80 -1.86
CA GLY A 57 -0.61 -2.21 -0.65
C GLY A 57 -2.07 -1.80 -0.75
N GLY A 58 -2.50 -0.99 0.22
CA GLY A 58 -3.89 -0.55 0.33
C GLY A 58 -4.35 0.28 -0.86
N THR A 59 -3.51 1.20 -1.33
CA THR A 59 -3.84 2.06 -2.47
C THR A 59 -3.98 1.25 -3.77
N SER A 60 -3.23 0.15 -3.94
CA SER A 60 -3.42 -0.75 -5.08
C SER A 60 -4.75 -1.50 -5.01
N LEU A 61 -5.19 -1.91 -3.81
CA LEU A 61 -6.50 -2.56 -3.64
C LEU A 61 -7.66 -1.63 -4.02
N SER A 62 -7.58 -0.34 -3.67
CA SER A 62 -8.62 0.63 -4.04
C SER A 62 -8.53 1.07 -5.49
N LYS A 63 -7.35 1.52 -5.96
CA LYS A 63 -7.20 2.17 -7.28
C LYS A 63 -7.09 1.19 -8.44
N SER A 64 -6.36 0.07 -8.28
CA SER A 64 -6.16 -0.90 -9.37
C SER A 64 -7.25 -1.97 -9.42
N TYR A 65 -7.86 -2.30 -8.27
CA TYR A 65 -8.76 -3.45 -8.17
C TYR A 65 -10.18 -3.11 -7.69
N GLY A 66 -10.40 -1.92 -7.11
CA GLY A 66 -11.73 -1.53 -6.58
C GLY A 66 -12.23 -2.45 -5.45
N LEU A 67 -11.32 -3.05 -4.68
CA LEU A 67 -11.65 -4.07 -3.67
C LEU A 67 -11.96 -3.48 -2.30
N ILE A 68 -11.53 -2.26 -2.03
CA ILE A 68 -11.78 -1.56 -0.77
C ILE A 68 -12.30 -0.15 -1.03
N GLU A 69 -13.23 0.28 -0.20
CA GLU A 69 -13.87 1.59 -0.28
C GLU A 69 -13.43 2.50 0.87
N ARG A 70 -12.14 2.46 1.18
CA ARG A 70 -11.50 3.40 2.09
C ARG A 70 -10.42 4.20 1.38
N PHE A 71 -10.27 5.45 1.78
CA PHE A 71 -9.20 6.28 1.30
C PHE A 71 -7.84 5.70 1.75
N SER A 72 -6.96 5.56 0.79
CA SER A 72 -5.57 5.14 1.01
C SER A 72 -4.68 6.08 0.23
N GLU A 73 -3.73 6.67 0.90
CA GLU A 73 -3.00 7.86 0.43
C GLU A 73 -1.52 7.59 0.16
N ASP A 74 -1.01 6.48 0.70
CA ASP A 74 0.39 6.09 0.56
C ASP A 74 0.55 5.23 -0.71
N ILE A 75 1.67 5.38 -1.39
CA ILE A 75 2.06 4.57 -2.53
C ILE A 75 3.11 3.57 -2.06
N ASP A 76 2.69 2.34 -1.82
CA ASP A 76 3.58 1.23 -1.47
C ASP A 76 4.26 0.70 -2.74
N LEU A 77 5.57 0.73 -2.79
CA LEU A 77 6.38 0.27 -3.92
C LEU A 77 7.35 -0.82 -3.52
N ILE A 78 7.46 -1.80 -4.37
CA ILE A 78 8.54 -2.78 -4.33
C ILE A 78 9.63 -2.31 -5.28
N LEU A 79 10.86 -2.20 -4.78
CA LEU A 79 12.05 -1.95 -5.58
C LEU A 79 12.75 -3.28 -5.86
N ASP A 80 13.12 -3.52 -7.11
CA ASP A 80 13.96 -4.65 -7.47
C ASP A 80 15.34 -4.52 -6.80
N TRP A 81 15.70 -5.46 -5.95
CA TRP A 81 16.98 -5.45 -5.21
C TRP A 81 18.22 -5.48 -6.11
N ARG A 82 18.08 -5.84 -7.40
CA ARG A 82 19.18 -5.75 -8.38
C ARG A 82 19.63 -4.31 -8.63
N VAL A 83 18.76 -3.34 -8.41
CA VAL A 83 19.11 -1.90 -8.44
C VAL A 83 20.13 -1.57 -7.35
N LEU A 84 20.10 -2.31 -6.23
CA LEU A 84 21.05 -2.15 -5.11
C LEU A 84 22.33 -2.99 -5.27
N GLY A 85 22.53 -3.62 -6.44
CA GLY A 85 23.70 -4.42 -6.75
C GLY A 85 23.65 -5.87 -6.28
N TYR A 86 22.49 -6.38 -5.85
CA TYR A 86 22.32 -7.80 -5.52
C TYR A 86 22.02 -8.63 -6.74
N GLU A 87 22.49 -9.87 -6.75
CA GLU A 87 22.10 -10.86 -7.75
C GLU A 87 20.64 -11.29 -7.55
N LYS A 88 20.03 -11.86 -8.61
CA LYS A 88 18.61 -12.21 -8.62
C LYS A 88 18.18 -13.07 -7.42
N ASP A 89 18.96 -14.10 -7.09
CA ASP A 89 18.62 -15.08 -6.06
C ASP A 89 19.43 -14.88 -4.76
N GLU A 90 20.29 -13.88 -4.71
CA GLU A 90 21.17 -13.62 -3.56
C GLU A 90 20.39 -13.36 -2.25
N PRO A 91 19.30 -12.58 -2.22
CA PRO A 91 18.51 -12.40 -0.99
C PRO A 91 17.96 -13.73 -0.44
N TRP A 92 17.72 -14.72 -1.31
CA TRP A 92 17.19 -16.03 -0.96
C TRP A 92 18.25 -17.05 -0.54
N ALA A 93 19.52 -16.74 -0.67
CA ALA A 93 20.60 -17.65 -0.26
C ALA A 93 20.45 -18.09 1.21
N ASP A 94 20.83 -19.32 1.49
CA ASP A 94 20.77 -19.87 2.86
C ASP A 94 21.74 -19.16 3.77
N ARG A 95 21.25 -18.66 4.90
CA ARG A 95 21.99 -17.96 5.93
C ARG A 95 21.53 -18.40 7.30
N SER A 96 22.45 -18.42 8.28
CA SER A 96 22.03 -18.48 9.68
C SER A 96 21.22 -17.22 10.05
N ASN A 97 20.41 -17.33 11.09
CA ASN A 97 19.53 -16.23 11.52
C ASN A 97 20.29 -14.91 11.72
N THR A 98 21.43 -14.95 12.39
CA THR A 98 22.29 -13.75 12.61
C THR A 98 22.82 -13.17 11.30
N LYS A 99 23.22 -14.03 10.34
CA LYS A 99 23.68 -13.57 9.02
C LYS A 99 22.52 -13.03 8.18
N GLN A 100 21.32 -13.59 8.32
CA GLN A 100 20.13 -13.07 7.63
C GLN A 100 19.74 -11.70 8.18
N ASP A 101 19.76 -11.52 9.50
CA ASP A 101 19.46 -10.22 10.12
C ASP A 101 20.50 -9.15 9.70
N ALA A 102 21.79 -9.53 9.61
CA ALA A 102 22.82 -8.63 9.10
C ALA A 102 22.59 -8.26 7.63
N PHE A 103 22.25 -9.23 6.79
CA PHE A 103 21.87 -9.00 5.39
C PHE A 103 20.67 -8.07 5.25
N ASN A 104 19.60 -8.30 6.03
CA ASN A 104 18.41 -7.46 5.99
C ASN A 104 18.72 -6.00 6.38
N LYS A 105 19.56 -5.80 7.40
CA LYS A 105 20.04 -4.45 7.80
C LYS A 105 20.87 -3.78 6.71
N GLU A 106 21.79 -4.52 6.08
CA GLU A 106 22.59 -4.02 4.97
C GLU A 106 21.73 -3.62 3.78
N ALA A 107 20.75 -4.47 3.42
CA ALA A 107 19.82 -4.17 2.34
C ALA A 107 18.94 -2.94 2.64
N GLY A 108 18.51 -2.78 3.89
CA GLY A 108 17.83 -1.56 4.35
C GLY A 108 18.72 -0.32 4.16
N ALA A 109 19.95 -0.35 4.65
CA ALA A 109 20.89 0.76 4.53
C ALA A 109 21.22 1.10 3.06
N LYS A 110 21.37 0.10 2.18
CA LYS A 110 21.54 0.32 0.74
C LYS A 110 20.29 0.96 0.11
N THR A 111 19.08 0.52 0.52
CA THR A 111 17.83 1.14 0.06
C THR A 111 17.78 2.62 0.45
N GLU A 112 18.06 2.95 1.71
CA GLU A 112 18.08 4.33 2.19
C GLU A 112 19.12 5.20 1.44
N ALA A 113 20.32 4.67 1.23
CA ALA A 113 21.37 5.36 0.47
C ALA A 113 20.94 5.62 -0.98
N PHE A 114 20.35 4.63 -1.65
CA PHE A 114 19.80 4.75 -3.00
C PHE A 114 18.69 5.81 -3.07
N LEU A 115 17.73 5.75 -2.15
CA LEU A 115 16.63 6.71 -2.12
C LEU A 115 17.12 8.14 -1.93
N ARG A 116 18.10 8.36 -1.04
CA ARG A 116 18.65 9.66 -0.73
C ARG A 116 19.53 10.22 -1.84
N ASN A 117 20.40 9.39 -2.41
CA ASN A 117 21.48 9.86 -3.29
C ASN A 117 21.15 9.79 -4.77
N GLU A 118 20.20 8.93 -5.16
CA GLU A 118 19.86 8.69 -6.57
C GLU A 118 18.38 8.94 -6.87
N PHE A 119 17.47 8.22 -6.19
CA PHE A 119 16.04 8.24 -6.51
C PHE A 119 15.41 9.61 -6.29
N MET A 120 15.49 10.16 -5.09
CA MET A 120 14.86 11.45 -4.75
C MET A 120 15.41 12.62 -5.60
N PRO A 121 16.74 12.78 -5.81
CA PRO A 121 17.27 13.83 -6.69
C PRO A 121 16.77 13.72 -8.13
N ALA A 122 16.65 12.50 -8.67
CA ALA A 122 16.11 12.29 -10.01
C ALA A 122 14.62 12.66 -10.08
N VAL A 123 13.82 12.23 -9.09
CA VAL A 123 12.40 12.61 -8.99
C VAL A 123 12.23 14.12 -8.94
N ILE A 124 13.01 14.84 -8.13
CA ILE A 124 12.97 16.31 -8.07
C ILE A 124 13.28 16.92 -9.44
N THR A 125 14.35 16.46 -10.08
CA THR A 125 14.80 16.99 -11.38
C THR A 125 13.71 16.81 -12.46
N ASP A 126 13.15 15.58 -12.54
CA ASP A 126 12.13 15.24 -13.53
C ASP A 126 10.85 16.06 -13.30
N LEU A 127 10.34 16.08 -12.06
CA LEU A 127 9.11 16.80 -11.73
C LEU A 127 9.27 18.32 -11.85
N GLN A 128 10.45 18.87 -11.49
CA GLN A 128 10.74 20.29 -11.69
C GLN A 128 10.68 20.70 -13.16
N SER A 129 11.04 19.80 -14.07
CA SER A 129 10.90 20.04 -15.52
C SER A 129 9.45 20.03 -16.01
N GLU A 130 8.55 19.42 -15.25
CA GLU A 130 7.15 19.26 -15.62
C GLU A 130 6.19 20.21 -14.91
N LEU A 131 6.47 20.56 -13.66
CA LEU A 131 5.60 21.39 -12.82
C LEU A 131 6.06 22.85 -12.82
N SER A 132 5.10 23.75 -12.69
CA SER A 132 5.34 25.21 -12.75
C SER A 132 5.66 25.86 -11.40
N TYR A 133 5.87 25.04 -10.36
CA TYR A 133 6.21 25.48 -9.01
C TYR A 133 7.42 24.68 -8.48
N ASP A 134 8.06 25.19 -7.44
CA ASP A 134 9.22 24.53 -6.86
C ASP A 134 8.83 23.20 -6.23
N VAL A 135 9.41 22.12 -6.76
CA VAL A 135 9.16 20.74 -6.29
C VAL A 135 9.81 20.51 -4.95
N ASN A 136 9.04 20.11 -3.97
CA ASN A 136 9.51 19.78 -2.64
C ASN A 136 9.38 18.26 -2.41
N CYS A 137 10.53 17.57 -2.34
CA CYS A 137 10.61 16.18 -1.91
C CYS A 137 11.61 16.05 -0.76
N TYR A 138 11.29 15.19 0.20
CA TYR A 138 12.16 14.91 1.33
C TYR A 138 12.00 13.45 1.77
N ILE A 139 12.93 12.97 2.59
CA ILE A 139 12.85 11.64 3.23
C ILE A 139 12.39 11.86 4.67
N GLU A 140 11.46 11.04 5.14
CA GLU A 140 10.99 11.11 6.51
C GLU A 140 12.08 10.71 7.50
N ASP A 141 12.19 11.45 8.61
CA ASP A 141 13.20 11.20 9.62
C ASP A 141 12.95 9.88 10.37
N ASP A 142 11.67 9.56 10.63
CA ASP A 142 11.26 8.35 11.36
C ASP A 142 11.12 7.13 10.44
N ASP A 143 11.07 7.32 9.13
CA ASP A 143 10.98 6.26 8.12
C ASP A 143 11.85 6.55 6.90
N PRO A 144 13.15 6.24 6.96
CA PRO A 144 14.11 6.59 5.91
C PRO A 144 13.91 5.84 4.58
N GLN A 145 12.96 4.92 4.51
CA GLN A 145 12.52 4.28 3.26
C GLN A 145 11.26 4.92 2.66
N THR A 146 10.80 6.04 3.22
CA THR A 146 9.70 6.83 2.70
C THR A 146 10.20 8.15 2.10
N VAL A 147 10.00 8.30 0.78
CA VAL A 147 10.18 9.56 0.06
C VAL A 147 8.85 10.28 -0.02
N VAL A 148 8.81 11.52 0.42
CA VAL A 148 7.62 12.35 0.44
C VAL A 148 7.68 13.37 -0.68
N PHE A 149 6.63 13.43 -1.49
CA PHE A 149 6.37 14.51 -2.46
C PHE A 149 5.29 15.43 -1.90
N ALA A 150 5.64 16.68 -1.59
CA ALA A 150 4.70 17.71 -1.17
C ALA A 150 4.18 18.45 -2.42
N TYR A 151 2.90 18.30 -2.71
CA TYR A 151 2.27 19.00 -3.84
C TYR A 151 1.71 20.37 -3.41
N ASN A 152 1.61 21.28 -4.39
CA ASN A 152 0.99 22.58 -4.16
C ASN A 152 -0.52 22.40 -4.02
N ARG A 153 -1.02 22.51 -2.77
CA ARG A 153 -2.43 22.28 -2.45
C ARG A 153 -3.32 23.43 -2.90
N SER A 154 -4.49 23.08 -3.37
CA SER A 154 -5.55 24.04 -3.71
C SER A 154 -6.59 24.17 -2.59
N PHE A 155 -6.71 23.16 -1.69
CA PHE A 155 -7.72 23.12 -0.62
C PHE A 155 -7.09 22.86 0.73
N ASP A 156 -7.61 23.53 1.75
CA ASP A 156 -7.21 23.32 3.15
C ASP A 156 -8.13 22.28 3.80
N ASP A 157 -7.53 21.20 4.30
CA ASP A 157 -8.19 20.18 5.11
C ASP A 157 -7.21 19.72 6.18
N SER A 158 -7.60 19.80 7.44
CA SER A 158 -6.73 19.41 8.56
C SER A 158 -6.53 17.89 8.69
N ALA A 159 -7.42 17.09 8.07
CA ALA A 159 -7.35 15.64 8.08
C ALA A 159 -6.53 15.07 6.91
N ILE A 160 -6.34 15.83 5.83
CA ILE A 160 -5.66 15.41 4.61
C ILE A 160 -4.38 16.22 4.42
N LEU A 161 -3.24 15.61 4.69
CA LEU A 161 -1.94 16.24 4.45
C LEU A 161 -1.67 16.35 2.94
N PRO A 162 -1.15 17.51 2.44
CA PRO A 162 -0.88 17.74 1.03
C PRO A 162 0.43 17.08 0.57
N VAL A 163 0.59 15.82 0.89
CA VAL A 163 1.80 15.04 0.57
C VAL A 163 1.43 13.67 0.00
N ILE A 164 2.26 13.15 -0.87
CA ILE A 164 2.23 11.76 -1.34
C ILE A 164 3.44 11.05 -0.78
N ARG A 165 3.21 10.01 0.00
CA ARG A 165 4.24 9.18 0.62
C ARG A 165 4.55 8.01 -0.31
N LEU A 166 5.79 7.86 -0.70
CA LEU A 166 6.31 6.75 -1.48
C LEU A 166 7.07 5.81 -0.53
N GLU A 167 6.39 4.78 -0.04
CA GLU A 167 6.98 3.75 0.82
C GLU A 167 7.68 2.71 -0.06
N ILE A 168 9.02 2.70 -0.08
CA ILE A 168 9.81 1.94 -1.04
C ILE A 168 10.67 0.90 -0.34
N GLY A 169 10.33 -0.38 -0.53
CA GLY A 169 11.07 -1.49 0.05
C GLY A 169 11.71 -2.38 -1.01
N ALA A 170 13.01 -2.68 -0.88
CA ALA A 170 13.71 -3.60 -1.77
C ALA A 170 13.55 -5.07 -1.35
N LEU A 171 13.44 -5.36 -0.04
CA LEU A 171 13.13 -6.69 0.45
C LEU A 171 11.62 -6.90 0.45
N ALA A 172 11.03 -6.95 -0.76
CA ALA A 172 9.62 -7.23 -0.94
C ALA A 172 9.42 -8.12 -2.16
N ALA A 173 8.44 -8.99 -2.10
CA ALA A 173 8.16 -9.91 -3.20
C ALA A 173 7.04 -9.34 -4.09
N TRP A 174 7.30 -9.27 -5.38
CA TRP A 174 6.45 -8.63 -6.40
C TRP A 174 5.73 -9.59 -7.34
N THR A 175 5.87 -10.88 -7.12
CA THR A 175 5.19 -11.90 -7.94
C THR A 175 4.16 -12.65 -7.14
N PRO A 176 3.00 -12.92 -7.73
CA PRO A 176 2.57 -12.55 -9.09
C PRO A 176 2.13 -11.08 -9.19
N ALA A 177 2.33 -10.47 -10.37
CA ALA A 177 1.92 -9.10 -10.69
C ALA A 177 1.41 -9.00 -12.13
N GLU A 178 0.57 -8.01 -12.40
CA GLU A 178 0.02 -7.72 -13.73
C GLU A 178 -0.12 -6.21 -13.97
N LYS A 179 -0.30 -5.80 -15.21
CA LYS A 179 -0.62 -4.41 -15.52
C LYS A 179 -2.11 -4.15 -15.32
N LYS A 180 -2.42 -3.12 -14.52
CA LYS A 180 -3.79 -2.65 -14.26
C LYS A 180 -3.91 -1.16 -14.57
N PRO A 181 -5.00 -0.75 -15.25
CA PRO A 181 -5.28 0.66 -15.43
C PRO A 181 -5.70 1.29 -14.10
N ILE A 182 -5.21 2.49 -13.84
CA ILE A 182 -5.71 3.38 -12.80
C ILE A 182 -6.22 4.67 -13.42
N THR A 183 -7.25 5.25 -12.79
CA THR A 183 -7.90 6.47 -13.25
C THR A 183 -8.12 7.38 -12.05
N PRO A 184 -7.72 8.66 -12.07
CA PRO A 184 -8.08 9.59 -11.01
C PRO A 184 -9.59 9.86 -11.03
N TYR A 185 -10.21 10.07 -9.88
CA TYR A 185 -11.64 10.36 -9.75
C TYR A 185 -12.08 11.53 -10.65
N ALA A 186 -11.23 12.55 -10.78
CA ALA A 186 -11.51 13.66 -11.68
C ALA A 186 -11.62 13.22 -13.16
N ALA A 187 -10.85 12.22 -13.59
CA ALA A 187 -10.95 11.69 -14.95
C ALA A 187 -12.14 10.73 -15.14
N GLU A 188 -12.56 10.02 -14.11
CA GLU A 188 -13.79 9.21 -14.14
C GLU A 188 -15.02 10.08 -14.41
N GLN A 189 -15.07 11.29 -13.83
CA GLN A 189 -16.19 12.23 -13.99
C GLN A 189 -16.07 13.12 -15.22
N TYR A 190 -14.84 13.51 -15.60
CA TYR A 190 -14.53 14.48 -16.63
C TYR A 190 -13.42 14.01 -17.59
N GLY A 191 -13.49 12.75 -18.02
CA GLY A 191 -12.45 12.11 -18.84
C GLY A 191 -12.07 12.87 -20.12
N ARG A 192 -13.03 13.62 -20.71
CA ARG A 192 -12.78 14.42 -21.92
C ARG A 192 -11.80 15.60 -21.70
N LEU A 193 -11.59 16.02 -20.46
CA LEU A 193 -10.63 17.06 -20.11
C LEU A 193 -9.19 16.54 -20.06
N PHE A 194 -9.00 15.21 -19.98
CA PHE A 194 -7.70 14.58 -19.90
C PHE A 194 -7.27 14.08 -21.27
N LYS A 195 -6.04 14.40 -21.70
CA LYS A 195 -5.44 13.78 -22.89
C LYS A 195 -5.21 12.29 -22.69
N GLN A 196 -4.88 11.90 -21.46
CA GLN A 196 -4.70 10.52 -21.00
C GLN A 196 -5.42 10.37 -19.67
N PRO A 197 -6.68 9.85 -19.68
CA PRO A 197 -7.49 9.75 -18.47
C PRO A 197 -7.05 8.62 -17.54
N SER A 198 -6.43 7.55 -18.06
CA SER A 198 -5.94 6.39 -17.32
C SER A 198 -4.51 6.04 -17.67
N THR A 199 -3.86 5.26 -16.81
CA THR A 199 -2.48 4.79 -17.01
C THR A 199 -2.32 3.36 -16.47
N ASP A 200 -1.53 2.52 -17.18
CA ASP A 200 -1.31 1.13 -16.79
C ASP A 200 -0.14 1.02 -15.81
N ILE A 201 -0.39 0.41 -14.67
CA ILE A 201 0.58 0.25 -13.58
C ILE A 201 0.85 -1.23 -13.32
N LEU A 202 2.12 -1.63 -13.27
CA LEU A 202 2.49 -2.97 -12.82
C LEU A 202 2.13 -3.14 -11.35
N THR A 203 1.11 -3.95 -11.07
CA THR A 203 0.50 -4.07 -9.74
C THR A 203 0.53 -5.52 -9.28
N VAL A 204 0.89 -5.73 -8.03
CA VAL A 204 0.85 -7.05 -7.36
C VAL A 204 -0.58 -7.58 -7.34
N LEU A 205 -0.76 -8.85 -7.68
CA LEU A 205 -2.09 -9.49 -7.71
C LEU A 205 -2.74 -9.49 -6.31
N PRO A 206 -4.06 -9.25 -6.23
CA PRO A 206 -4.75 -9.15 -4.94
C PRO A 206 -4.71 -10.45 -4.13
N LYS A 207 -4.65 -11.64 -4.75
CA LYS A 207 -4.50 -12.91 -4.03
C LYS A 207 -3.20 -12.99 -3.22
N ARG A 208 -2.11 -12.30 -3.67
CA ARG A 208 -0.89 -12.17 -2.87
C ARG A 208 -1.11 -11.24 -1.69
N THR A 209 -1.70 -10.07 -1.92
CA THR A 209 -2.02 -9.11 -0.85
C THR A 209 -2.98 -9.74 0.17
N PHE A 210 -3.90 -10.60 -0.26
CA PHE A 210 -4.76 -11.39 0.62
C PHE A 210 -3.93 -12.22 1.60
N TRP A 211 -3.00 -13.05 1.11
CA TRP A 211 -2.14 -13.87 1.98
C TRP A 211 -1.19 -13.04 2.82
N GLU A 212 -0.71 -11.90 2.30
CA GLU A 212 0.08 -10.97 3.12
C GLU A 212 -0.72 -10.41 4.30
N LYS A 213 -2.01 -10.07 4.10
CA LYS A 213 -2.89 -9.62 5.19
C LYS A 213 -3.28 -10.75 6.14
N VAL A 214 -3.59 -11.93 5.64
CA VAL A 214 -3.81 -13.12 6.47
C VAL A 214 -2.63 -13.37 7.40
N THR A 215 -1.40 -13.33 6.87
CA THR A 215 -0.18 -13.54 7.69
C THR A 215 0.13 -12.35 8.61
N ILE A 216 -0.32 -11.12 8.30
CA ILE A 216 -0.27 -10.00 9.26
C ILE A 216 -1.22 -10.28 10.43
N LEU A 217 -2.47 -10.67 10.17
CA LEU A 217 -3.42 -10.97 11.23
C LEU A 217 -2.97 -12.18 12.06
N HIS A 218 -2.41 -13.21 11.41
CA HIS A 218 -1.82 -14.35 12.11
C HIS A 218 -0.75 -13.91 13.10
N ARG A 219 0.19 -13.09 12.67
CA ARG A 219 1.19 -12.49 13.56
C ARG A 219 0.52 -11.74 14.72
N GLU A 220 -0.45 -10.88 14.45
CA GLU A 220 -1.11 -10.07 15.46
C GLU A 220 -1.93 -10.91 16.47
N ALA A 221 -2.46 -12.05 16.04
CA ALA A 221 -3.15 -12.99 16.93
C ALA A 221 -2.21 -13.58 18.03
N TYR A 222 -0.91 -13.59 17.76
CA TYR A 222 0.12 -14.02 18.73
C TYR A 222 0.87 -12.85 19.38
N ARG A 223 0.45 -11.59 19.13
CA ARG A 223 1.09 -10.43 19.75
C ARG A 223 1.04 -10.52 21.28
N PRO A 224 2.18 -10.37 21.98
CA PRO A 224 2.21 -10.35 23.45
C PRO A 224 1.34 -9.21 23.99
N GLU A 225 0.60 -9.49 25.08
CA GLU A 225 -0.34 -8.52 25.66
C GLU A 225 0.31 -7.24 26.18
N ASN A 226 1.61 -7.28 26.50
CA ASN A 226 2.40 -6.12 26.91
C ASN A 226 2.99 -5.32 25.73
N SER A 227 2.78 -5.75 24.49
CA SER A 227 3.23 -5.07 23.29
C SER A 227 2.07 -4.26 22.69
N ALA A 228 2.23 -2.94 22.61
CA ALA A 228 1.20 -2.06 22.04
C ALA A 228 0.94 -2.39 20.57
N LEU A 229 -0.33 -2.30 20.16
CA LEU A 229 -0.70 -2.35 18.76
C LEU A 229 -0.31 -1.03 18.08
N PRO A 230 0.23 -1.06 16.86
CA PRO A 230 0.40 0.15 16.06
C PRO A 230 -0.95 0.82 15.76
N THR A 231 -0.96 2.12 15.60
CA THR A 231 -2.14 2.87 15.19
C THR A 231 -2.59 2.50 13.78
N ARG A 232 -3.86 2.67 13.47
CA ARG A 232 -4.48 2.39 12.16
C ARG A 232 -4.38 0.90 11.74
N TYR A 233 -4.21 -0.03 12.70
CA TYR A 233 -4.05 -1.46 12.40
C TYR A 233 -5.38 -2.15 12.07
N SER A 234 -6.51 -1.58 12.51
CA SER A 234 -7.86 -2.03 12.14
C SER A 234 -8.10 -2.05 10.63
N ARG A 235 -7.34 -1.23 9.86
CA ARG A 235 -7.39 -1.24 8.40
C ARG A 235 -7.09 -2.61 7.79
N HIS A 236 -6.25 -3.43 8.41
CA HIS A 236 -5.93 -4.76 7.89
C HIS A 236 -7.12 -5.72 8.00
N TYR A 237 -7.90 -5.61 9.09
CA TYR A 237 -9.13 -6.37 9.28
C TYR A 237 -10.21 -5.96 8.28
N TYR A 238 -10.42 -4.66 8.10
CA TYR A 238 -11.36 -4.14 7.09
C TYR A 238 -10.97 -4.56 5.67
N ASP A 239 -9.72 -4.39 5.28
CA ASP A 239 -9.25 -4.77 3.95
C ASP A 239 -9.44 -6.28 3.71
N LEU A 240 -9.08 -7.11 4.70
CA LEU A 240 -9.25 -8.56 4.59
C LEU A 240 -10.73 -8.96 4.54
N TYR A 241 -11.59 -8.28 5.31
CA TYR A 241 -13.04 -8.44 5.23
C TYR A 241 -13.56 -8.17 3.82
N CYS A 242 -13.17 -7.06 3.20
CA CYS A 242 -13.57 -6.74 1.83
C CYS A 242 -13.06 -7.79 0.83
N MET A 243 -11.80 -8.19 0.94
CA MET A 243 -11.20 -9.19 0.04
C MET A 243 -11.85 -10.58 0.23
N ALA A 244 -12.18 -10.97 1.46
CA ALA A 244 -12.85 -12.25 1.76
C ALA A 244 -14.27 -12.32 1.19
N ASN A 245 -14.93 -11.17 1.00
CA ASN A 245 -16.25 -11.04 0.38
C ASN A 245 -16.19 -10.80 -1.14
N SER A 246 -15.02 -11.01 -1.76
CA SER A 246 -14.79 -10.83 -3.20
C SER A 246 -14.31 -12.14 -3.85
N PRO A 247 -14.23 -12.23 -5.19
CA PRO A 247 -13.63 -13.38 -5.88
C PRO A 247 -12.20 -13.70 -5.48
N VAL A 248 -11.47 -12.74 -4.94
CA VAL A 248 -10.06 -12.89 -4.51
C VAL A 248 -9.87 -14.02 -3.51
N LYS A 249 -10.84 -14.26 -2.61
CA LYS A 249 -10.79 -15.39 -1.66
C LYS A 249 -10.68 -16.73 -2.40
N ALA A 250 -11.53 -16.97 -3.38
CA ALA A 250 -11.49 -18.22 -4.14
C ALA A 250 -10.19 -18.38 -4.94
N GLU A 251 -9.68 -17.28 -5.52
CA GLU A 251 -8.40 -17.27 -6.23
C GLU A 251 -7.21 -17.54 -5.29
N ALA A 252 -7.25 -17.02 -4.06
CA ALA A 252 -6.23 -17.25 -3.05
C ALA A 252 -6.27 -18.71 -2.56
N PHE A 253 -7.46 -19.25 -2.27
CA PHE A 253 -7.64 -20.62 -1.80
C PHE A 253 -7.21 -21.66 -2.86
N ALA A 254 -7.34 -21.34 -4.14
CA ALA A 254 -6.85 -22.17 -5.24
C ALA A 254 -5.30 -22.14 -5.38
N ASP A 255 -4.57 -21.31 -4.64
CA ASP A 255 -3.12 -21.11 -4.76
C ASP A 255 -2.45 -21.11 -3.38
N LEU A 256 -2.47 -22.27 -2.71
CA LEU A 256 -1.82 -22.43 -1.40
C LEU A 256 -0.30 -22.36 -1.47
N ASP A 257 0.30 -22.70 -2.61
CA ASP A 257 1.73 -22.50 -2.83
C ASP A 257 2.13 -21.01 -2.69
N LEU A 258 1.21 -20.10 -2.99
CA LEU A 258 1.45 -18.67 -2.77
C LEU A 258 1.44 -18.30 -1.29
N LEU A 259 0.58 -18.93 -0.48
CA LEU A 259 0.61 -18.76 0.99
C LEU A 259 1.98 -19.19 1.53
N ASP A 260 2.47 -20.37 1.16
CA ASP A 260 3.77 -20.87 1.60
C ASP A 260 4.91 -19.91 1.22
N LYS A 261 4.88 -19.37 -0.01
CA LYS A 261 5.85 -18.35 -0.46
C LYS A 261 5.77 -17.06 0.35
N VAL A 262 4.56 -16.62 0.73
CA VAL A 262 4.38 -15.42 1.57
C VAL A 262 4.89 -15.67 2.99
N VAL A 263 4.62 -16.84 3.56
CA VAL A 263 5.10 -17.23 4.90
C VAL A 263 6.62 -17.32 4.91
N CYS A 264 7.23 -18.06 3.98
CA CYS A 264 8.69 -18.15 3.85
C CYS A 264 9.34 -16.78 3.69
N PHE A 265 8.72 -15.90 2.88
CA PHE A 265 9.19 -14.54 2.71
C PHE A 265 9.19 -13.75 4.03
N LYS A 266 8.10 -13.82 4.79
CA LYS A 266 7.99 -13.12 6.07
C LYS A 266 8.93 -13.67 7.12
N ASP A 267 9.07 -14.99 7.22
CA ASP A 267 10.01 -15.61 8.15
C ASP A 267 11.47 -15.23 7.85
N LYS A 268 11.83 -15.09 6.57
CA LYS A 268 13.18 -14.73 6.16
C LYS A 268 13.51 -13.24 6.33
N PHE A 269 12.62 -12.35 5.86
CA PHE A 269 12.92 -10.92 5.74
C PHE A 269 12.27 -10.06 6.83
N TYR A 270 11.21 -10.53 7.47
CA TYR A 270 10.44 -9.81 8.51
C TYR A 270 10.28 -10.65 9.77
N ARG A 271 11.38 -11.24 10.22
CA ARG A 271 11.35 -12.14 11.38
C ARG A 271 10.77 -11.46 12.61
N CYS A 272 9.89 -12.19 13.27
CA CYS A 272 9.27 -11.78 14.50
C CYS A 272 9.16 -13.01 15.42
N SER A 273 9.81 -12.96 16.59
CA SER A 273 9.95 -14.13 17.48
C SER A 273 8.62 -14.69 18.00
N TRP A 274 7.57 -13.87 18.02
CA TRP A 274 6.25 -14.26 18.49
C TRP A 274 5.25 -14.51 17.36
N ALA A 275 5.62 -14.32 16.09
CA ALA A 275 4.70 -14.42 14.96
C ALA A 275 4.25 -15.83 14.63
N ARG A 276 4.98 -16.86 15.08
CA ARG A 276 4.70 -18.29 14.87
C ARG A 276 4.40 -18.61 13.39
N TYR A 277 5.26 -18.12 12.48
CA TYR A 277 5.08 -18.36 11.06
C TYR A 277 5.06 -19.82 10.63
N ASP A 278 5.65 -20.73 11.44
CA ASP A 278 5.56 -22.19 11.30
C ASP A 278 4.13 -22.72 11.41
N GLU A 279 3.23 -21.99 12.09
CA GLU A 279 1.79 -22.28 12.23
C GLU A 279 0.92 -21.50 11.22
N ALA A 280 1.47 -20.63 10.42
CA ALA A 280 0.72 -19.84 9.43
C ALA A 280 0.36 -20.68 8.18
N LYS A 281 -0.43 -21.73 8.38
CA LYS A 281 -0.84 -22.70 7.35
C LYS A 281 -2.24 -23.29 7.66
N PRO A 282 -2.90 -23.96 6.71
CA PRO A 282 -4.15 -24.67 6.95
C PRO A 282 -4.05 -25.60 8.16
N GLY A 283 -5.11 -25.66 8.95
CA GLY A 283 -5.20 -26.45 10.19
C GLY A 283 -4.69 -25.75 11.45
N THR A 284 -3.88 -24.69 11.33
CA THR A 284 -3.27 -23.97 12.48
C THR A 284 -3.28 -22.45 12.35
N MET A 285 -3.87 -21.91 11.27
CA MET A 285 -4.00 -20.47 11.07
C MET A 285 -4.81 -19.83 12.21
N LYS A 286 -4.36 -18.67 12.67
CA LYS A 286 -5.04 -17.89 13.70
C LYS A 286 -5.11 -16.42 13.26
N LEU A 287 -6.32 -15.86 13.21
CA LEU A 287 -6.53 -14.48 12.75
C LEU A 287 -7.14 -13.58 13.84
N ILE A 288 -7.77 -14.17 14.84
CA ILE A 288 -8.45 -13.43 15.90
C ILE A 288 -7.47 -13.14 17.04
N PRO A 289 -7.26 -11.86 17.40
CA PRO A 289 -6.35 -11.48 18.46
C PRO A 289 -6.97 -11.67 19.85
N SER A 290 -6.21 -11.36 20.92
CA SER A 290 -6.72 -11.40 22.29
C SER A 290 -7.87 -10.39 22.50
N GLU A 291 -8.73 -10.66 23.49
CA GLU A 291 -9.85 -9.77 23.85
C GLU A 291 -9.40 -8.34 24.15
N LYS A 292 -8.23 -8.20 24.79
CA LYS A 292 -7.62 -6.90 25.06
C LYS A 292 -7.33 -6.15 23.76
N ASN A 293 -6.72 -6.81 22.78
CA ASN A 293 -6.37 -6.23 21.49
C ASN A 293 -7.62 -5.94 20.64
N ILE A 294 -8.68 -6.75 20.76
CA ILE A 294 -9.97 -6.46 20.10
C ILE A 294 -10.53 -5.11 20.54
N LYS A 295 -10.47 -4.76 21.84
CA LYS A 295 -10.95 -3.46 22.33
C LYS A 295 -10.17 -2.31 21.71
N VAL A 296 -8.83 -2.43 21.66
CA VAL A 296 -7.97 -1.41 21.03
C VAL A 296 -8.27 -1.27 19.54
N LEU A 297 -8.49 -2.39 18.85
CA LEU A 297 -8.83 -2.38 17.42
C LEU A 297 -10.22 -1.77 17.14
N LYS A 298 -11.19 -1.96 18.03
CA LYS A 298 -12.50 -1.30 17.93
C LYS A 298 -12.38 0.22 18.00
N ASP A 299 -11.63 0.71 18.98
CA ASP A 299 -11.41 2.15 19.14
C ASP A 299 -10.64 2.72 17.93
N ASP A 300 -9.61 2.02 17.45
CA ASP A 300 -8.84 2.39 16.24
C ASP A 300 -9.74 2.42 14.99
N TYR A 301 -10.66 1.45 14.87
CA TYR A 301 -11.60 1.38 13.74
C TYR A 301 -12.60 2.53 13.74
N GLU A 302 -13.10 2.95 14.89
CA GLU A 302 -14.02 4.12 14.95
C GLU A 302 -13.36 5.39 14.39
N HIS A 303 -12.07 5.60 14.63
CA HIS A 303 -11.31 6.69 14.02
C HIS A 303 -11.11 6.48 12.51
N MET A 304 -10.88 5.23 12.07
CA MET A 304 -10.69 4.88 10.66
C MET A 304 -11.99 5.01 9.83
N LYS A 305 -13.17 4.86 10.43
CA LYS A 305 -14.47 4.99 9.72
C LYS A 305 -14.61 6.27 8.90
N ASN A 306 -13.94 7.35 9.32
CA ASN A 306 -13.95 8.63 8.59
C ASN A 306 -13.22 8.54 7.23
N MET A 307 -12.35 7.56 7.05
CA MET A 307 -11.64 7.32 5.79
C MET A 307 -12.41 6.37 4.85
N ILE A 308 -13.50 5.74 5.31
CA ILE A 308 -14.33 4.85 4.50
C ILE A 308 -15.42 5.69 3.84
N TYR A 309 -15.49 5.64 2.50
CA TYR A 309 -16.50 6.35 1.70
C TYR A 309 -17.63 5.44 1.25
N GLY A 310 -17.47 4.12 1.29
CA GLY A 310 -18.49 3.12 1.05
C GLY A 310 -19.22 2.68 2.32
N GLU A 311 -19.64 1.42 2.34
CA GLU A 311 -20.27 0.82 3.51
C GLU A 311 -19.32 0.78 4.71
N LYS A 312 -19.84 1.12 5.89
CA LYS A 312 -19.11 1.16 7.16
C LYS A 312 -19.64 0.10 8.11
N PRO A 313 -19.30 -1.19 7.88
CA PRO A 313 -19.77 -2.25 8.76
C PRO A 313 -19.29 -2.04 10.19
N ASP A 314 -20.04 -2.52 11.16
CA ASP A 314 -19.58 -2.54 12.54
C ASP A 314 -18.37 -3.47 12.68
N PHE A 315 -17.42 -3.11 13.57
CA PHE A 315 -16.19 -3.90 13.70
C PHE A 315 -16.45 -5.36 14.14
N ASP A 316 -17.55 -5.62 14.86
CA ASP A 316 -17.96 -6.98 15.23
C ASP A 316 -18.39 -7.81 14.00
N VAL A 317 -18.99 -7.19 12.98
CA VAL A 317 -19.29 -7.85 11.70
C VAL A 317 -17.99 -8.23 10.98
N ILE A 318 -17.02 -7.33 10.97
CA ILE A 318 -15.68 -7.58 10.41
C ILE A 318 -15.00 -8.74 11.13
N LEU A 319 -14.97 -8.71 12.48
CA LEU A 319 -14.35 -9.77 13.28
C LEU A 319 -15.00 -11.14 13.07
N ASN A 320 -16.34 -11.18 12.99
CA ASN A 320 -17.07 -12.43 12.72
C ASN A 320 -16.73 -12.99 11.34
N ALA A 321 -16.66 -12.14 10.31
CA ALA A 321 -16.24 -12.56 8.97
C ALA A 321 -14.79 -13.04 8.93
N VAL A 322 -13.88 -12.37 9.66
CA VAL A 322 -12.48 -12.81 9.79
C VAL A 322 -12.37 -14.14 10.56
N LYS A 323 -13.23 -14.36 11.57
CA LYS A 323 -13.29 -15.65 12.28
C LYS A 323 -13.78 -16.76 11.35
N GLN A 324 -14.83 -16.51 10.58
CA GLN A 324 -15.29 -17.46 9.57
C GLN A 324 -14.18 -17.78 8.54
N LEU A 325 -13.44 -16.75 8.09
CA LEU A 325 -12.31 -16.94 7.18
C LEU A 325 -11.20 -17.79 7.82
N GLU A 326 -10.89 -17.61 9.11
CA GLU A 326 -9.97 -18.45 9.86
C GLU A 326 -10.40 -19.91 9.83
N ASP A 327 -11.68 -20.17 10.11
CA ASP A 327 -12.25 -21.52 10.11
C ASP A 327 -12.20 -22.14 8.70
N GLU A 328 -12.55 -21.39 7.66
CA GLU A 328 -12.47 -21.81 6.26
C GLU A 328 -11.02 -22.16 5.86
N ILE A 329 -10.03 -21.32 6.18
CA ILE A 329 -8.60 -21.61 5.89
C ILE A 329 -8.15 -22.89 6.59
N ASN A 330 -8.59 -23.11 7.82
CA ASN A 330 -8.18 -24.30 8.59
C ASN A 330 -8.84 -25.60 8.11
N THR A 331 -9.78 -25.55 7.17
CA THR A 331 -10.39 -26.72 6.53
C THR A 331 -9.82 -27.03 5.15
N LEU A 332 -8.93 -26.17 4.61
CA LEU A 332 -8.23 -26.41 3.34
C LEU A 332 -7.15 -27.46 3.51
#